data_5777bb24ce68de1166a89d843b1f25de
#
_entry.id   5777bb24ce68de1166a89d843b1f25de
#
_cell.length_a   1.000
_cell.length_b   1.000
_cell.length_c   1.000
_cell.angle_alpha   90.00
_cell.angle_beta   90.00
_cell.angle_gamma   90.00
#
_symmetry.space_group_name_H-M   'P 1'
#
loop_
_entity.id
_entity.type
_entity.pdbx_description
1 polymer ?
#
loop_
_entity_poly.entity_id
_entity_poly.type
_entity_poly.pdbx_seq_one_letter_code
_entity_poly.pdbx_strand_id
1 'polypeptide(L)'
;MTLKKTIPVLGALAVLAFAAGCAKRQQQEPVPTPTPNQLEASFNSTPTVTPVPPLPTPEPTPKRNSYIVRKGDSLWAISGDATIMGDNFRWPLLFKANRDQIIDPDLIEPAQDLTWKDNYKTDEIGDAVGKAKETPPYVPHNKPRKQLPLKY
;
A
#
# COMPACT_ATOMS: atom_id res chain seq x y z
N MET A 1 42.55 21.38 33.71
CA MET A 1 41.48 21.56 34.72
C MET A 1 40.29 20.73 34.31
N THR A 2 40.13 19.63 34.99
CA THR A 2 39.14 18.57 34.71
C THR A 2 37.95 18.77 35.63
N LEU A 3 36.76 19.02 35.08
CA LEU A 3 35.52 19.04 35.85
C LEU A 3 34.69 17.79 35.56
N LYS A 4 34.81 16.82 36.45
CA LYS A 4 33.91 15.66 36.50
C LYS A 4 32.57 16.09 37.12
N LYS A 5 31.47 16.03 36.38
CA LYS A 5 30.12 16.21 36.91
C LYS A 5 29.50 14.83 37.16
N THR A 6 29.47 14.47 38.43
CA THR A 6 28.75 13.29 38.98
C THR A 6 27.27 13.62 39.07
N ILE A 7 26.40 12.75 38.50
CA ILE A 7 24.95 12.80 38.63
C ILE A 7 24.54 11.76 39.67
N PRO A 8 23.79 12.09 40.72
CA PRO A 8 23.29 11.11 41.67
C PRO A 8 22.05 10.38 41.12
N VAL A 9 22.09 9.06 41.20
CA VAL A 9 20.97 8.15 41.02
C VAL A 9 20.06 8.28 42.25
N LEU A 10 18.85 8.74 42.08
CA LEU A 10 17.80 8.63 43.11
C LEU A 10 16.69 7.73 42.57
N GLY A 11 16.58 6.57 43.17
CA GLY A 11 15.53 5.62 42.90
C GLY A 11 14.17 6.10 43.42
N ALA A 12 13.14 5.87 42.63
CA ALA A 12 11.78 5.90 43.10
C ALA A 12 11.09 4.64 42.66
N LEU A 13 10.89 3.76 43.60
CA LEU A 13 10.12 2.51 43.50
C LEU A 13 8.64 2.92 43.52
N ALA A 14 7.95 2.87 42.40
CA ALA A 14 6.50 3.04 42.35
C ALA A 14 5.85 1.66 42.15
N VAL A 15 5.31 1.13 43.22
CA VAL A 15 4.42 -0.03 43.25
C VAL A 15 3.06 0.43 42.71
N LEU A 16 2.65 -0.04 41.56
CA LEU A 16 1.29 0.15 41.04
C LEU A 16 0.51 -1.15 41.14
N ALA A 17 -0.51 -1.08 41.96
CA ALA A 17 -1.48 -2.15 42.24
C ALA A 17 -2.25 -2.52 40.98
N PHE A 18 -2.33 -3.84 40.71
CA PHE A 18 -3.22 -4.42 39.72
C PHE A 18 -4.66 -4.35 40.19
N ALA A 19 -5.48 -3.52 39.56
CA ALA A 19 -6.93 -3.60 39.67
C ALA A 19 -7.44 -4.62 38.65
N ALA A 20 -7.98 -5.71 39.19
CA ALA A 20 -8.70 -6.73 38.44
C ALA A 20 -9.98 -6.15 37.83
N GLY A 21 -9.95 -5.85 36.53
CA GLY A 21 -11.13 -5.51 35.74
C GLY A 21 -11.86 -6.75 35.28
N CYS A 22 -13.07 -7.01 35.85
CA CYS A 22 -13.98 -8.06 35.47
C CYS A 22 -14.33 -7.96 33.97
N ALA A 23 -13.90 -8.92 33.18
CA ALA A 23 -14.41 -9.15 31.84
C ALA A 23 -15.86 -9.59 31.92
N LYS A 24 -16.81 -8.74 31.52
CA LYS A 24 -18.20 -9.12 31.28
C LYS A 24 -18.24 -10.08 30.09
N ARG A 25 -18.42 -11.33 30.39
CA ARG A 25 -18.79 -12.39 29.44
C ARG A 25 -20.14 -12.01 28.84
N GLN A 26 -20.17 -11.61 27.59
CA GLN A 26 -21.42 -11.48 26.83
C GLN A 26 -22.00 -12.88 26.66
N GLN A 27 -23.13 -13.10 27.33
CA GLN A 27 -23.98 -14.25 27.15
C GLN A 27 -24.51 -14.20 25.71
N GLN A 28 -24.11 -15.17 24.89
CA GLN A 28 -24.77 -15.45 23.62
C GLN A 28 -26.20 -15.92 23.93
N GLU A 29 -27.19 -15.14 23.51
CA GLU A 29 -28.57 -15.55 23.49
C GLU A 29 -28.72 -16.77 22.56
N PRO A 30 -29.46 -17.79 22.97
CA PRO A 30 -29.70 -18.96 22.13
C PRO A 30 -30.54 -18.55 20.91
N VAL A 31 -30.02 -18.84 19.73
CA VAL A 31 -30.72 -18.73 18.45
C VAL A 31 -32.01 -19.57 18.54
N PRO A 32 -33.20 -19.01 18.28
CA PRO A 32 -34.44 -19.80 18.28
C PRO A 32 -34.38 -20.83 17.15
N THR A 33 -34.52 -22.09 17.54
CA THR A 33 -34.67 -23.21 16.61
C THR A 33 -35.98 -23.03 15.83
N PRO A 34 -35.97 -23.04 14.48
CA PRO A 34 -37.21 -22.94 13.72
C PRO A 34 -38.07 -24.16 13.94
N THR A 35 -39.28 -23.95 14.45
CA THR A 35 -40.34 -24.95 14.58
C THR A 35 -40.72 -25.47 13.19
N PRO A 36 -40.82 -26.80 13.01
CA PRO A 36 -41.04 -27.40 11.68
C PRO A 36 -42.51 -27.38 11.22
N ASN A 37 -43.23 -26.29 11.36
CA ASN A 37 -44.65 -26.24 10.98
C ASN A 37 -45.08 -24.98 10.22
N GLN A 38 -44.20 -24.41 9.37
CA GLN A 38 -44.54 -23.35 8.41
C GLN A 38 -44.04 -23.64 7.00
N LEU A 39 -44.09 -24.91 6.59
CA LEU A 39 -43.68 -25.36 5.28
C LEU A 39 -44.86 -25.76 4.37
N GLU A 40 -46.06 -25.19 4.60
CA GLU A 40 -47.15 -25.40 3.64
C GLU A 40 -48.06 -24.15 3.52
N ALA A 41 -47.55 -23.07 2.91
CA ALA A 41 -48.43 -22.06 2.25
C ALA A 41 -47.57 -20.99 1.58
N SER A 42 -46.98 -21.25 0.44
CA SER A 42 -46.64 -20.23 -0.56
C SER A 42 -45.94 -20.82 -1.79
N PHE A 43 -46.43 -21.91 -2.32
CA PHE A 43 -46.05 -22.34 -3.68
C PHE A 43 -47.16 -21.96 -4.66
N ASN A 44 -47.47 -20.70 -4.82
CA ASN A 44 -48.24 -20.27 -5.97
C ASN A 44 -48.06 -18.76 -6.26
N SER A 45 -46.83 -18.31 -6.36
CA SER A 45 -46.52 -17.04 -7.01
C SER A 45 -45.46 -17.31 -8.04
N THR A 46 -45.87 -17.47 -9.29
CA THR A 46 -45.00 -17.50 -10.45
C THR A 46 -44.14 -16.23 -10.39
N PRO A 47 -42.80 -16.30 -10.21
CA PRO A 47 -41.98 -15.12 -10.29
C PRO A 47 -42.02 -14.63 -11.74
N THR A 48 -42.66 -13.49 -11.98
CA THR A 48 -42.48 -12.73 -13.20
C THR A 48 -41.00 -12.32 -13.23
N VAL A 49 -40.18 -13.06 -13.94
CA VAL A 49 -38.77 -12.74 -14.19
C VAL A 49 -38.77 -11.49 -15.07
N THR A 50 -38.70 -10.32 -14.41
CA THR A 50 -38.30 -9.07 -15.11
C THR A 50 -36.90 -9.34 -15.66
N PRO A 51 -36.65 -9.19 -16.97
CA PRO A 51 -35.32 -9.39 -17.51
C PRO A 51 -34.37 -8.38 -16.87
N VAL A 52 -33.48 -8.89 -16.02
CA VAL A 52 -32.38 -8.10 -15.45
C VAL A 52 -31.52 -7.66 -16.64
N PRO A 53 -31.25 -6.35 -16.81
CA PRO A 53 -30.34 -5.90 -17.84
C PRO A 53 -29.01 -6.65 -17.68
N PRO A 54 -28.37 -7.10 -18.78
CA PRO A 54 -27.11 -7.81 -18.67
C PRO A 54 -26.13 -6.91 -17.90
N LEU A 55 -25.52 -7.46 -16.84
CA LEU A 55 -24.42 -6.80 -16.15
C LEU A 55 -23.40 -6.37 -17.21
N PRO A 56 -22.89 -5.12 -17.16
CA PRO A 56 -21.83 -4.72 -18.08
C PRO A 56 -20.70 -5.73 -17.94
N THR A 57 -20.40 -6.41 -19.06
CA THR A 57 -19.24 -7.28 -19.16
C THR A 57 -18.02 -6.45 -18.73
N PRO A 58 -17.22 -6.87 -17.74
CA PRO A 58 -16.04 -6.13 -17.37
C PRO A 58 -15.19 -5.97 -18.62
N GLU A 59 -14.95 -4.72 -19.05
CA GLU A 59 -13.98 -4.44 -20.10
C GLU A 59 -12.66 -5.09 -19.71
N PRO A 60 -11.93 -5.71 -20.64
CA PRO A 60 -10.66 -6.33 -20.34
C PRO A 60 -9.73 -5.25 -19.77
N THR A 61 -9.49 -5.31 -18.47
CA THR A 61 -8.55 -4.43 -17.79
C THR A 61 -7.21 -4.56 -18.51
N PRO A 62 -6.60 -3.47 -18.99
CA PRO A 62 -5.31 -3.55 -19.68
C PRO A 62 -4.33 -4.27 -18.77
N LYS A 63 -3.67 -5.29 -19.30
CA LYS A 63 -2.71 -6.11 -18.58
C LYS A 63 -1.61 -5.18 -18.04
N ARG A 64 -1.64 -4.86 -16.76
CA ARG A 64 -0.63 -4.04 -16.11
C ARG A 64 0.46 -4.97 -15.61
N ASN A 65 1.68 -4.68 -15.97
CA ASN A 65 2.82 -5.34 -15.35
C ASN A 65 2.92 -4.87 -13.91
N SER A 66 3.32 -5.78 -13.01
CA SER A 66 3.52 -5.42 -11.61
C SER A 66 4.77 -6.08 -11.02
N TYR A 67 5.30 -5.45 -9.97
CA TYR A 67 6.46 -5.92 -9.21
C TYR A 67 6.27 -5.63 -7.73
N ILE A 68 6.44 -6.64 -6.89
CA ILE A 68 6.38 -6.48 -5.44
C ILE A 68 7.76 -6.08 -4.92
N VAL A 69 7.85 -4.90 -4.32
CA VAL A 69 9.08 -4.34 -3.74
C VAL A 69 9.63 -5.25 -2.65
N ARG A 70 10.91 -5.51 -2.68
CA ARG A 70 11.65 -6.30 -1.69
C ARG A 70 12.49 -5.37 -0.81
N LYS A 71 12.88 -5.88 0.36
CA LYS A 71 13.77 -5.14 1.26
C LYS A 71 15.11 -4.83 0.57
N GLY A 72 15.47 -3.56 0.51
CA GLY A 72 16.70 -3.09 -0.10
C GLY A 72 16.58 -2.67 -1.57
N ASP A 73 15.38 -2.80 -2.16
CA ASP A 73 15.12 -2.31 -3.50
C ASP A 73 15.10 -0.78 -3.55
N SER A 74 15.34 -0.26 -4.74
CA SER A 74 15.16 1.14 -5.10
C SER A 74 14.51 1.23 -6.49
N LEU A 75 13.82 2.32 -6.77
CA LEU A 75 13.24 2.53 -8.12
C LEU A 75 14.32 2.47 -9.21
N TRP A 76 15.53 2.92 -8.91
CA TRP A 76 16.70 2.83 -9.78
C TRP A 76 17.05 1.36 -10.10
N ALA A 77 17.18 0.51 -9.10
CA ALA A 77 17.53 -0.90 -9.29
C ALA A 77 16.41 -1.66 -10.01
N ILE A 78 15.14 -1.43 -9.59
CA ILE A 78 13.96 -2.08 -10.20
C ILE A 78 13.85 -1.72 -11.68
N SER A 79 13.99 -0.43 -12.06
CA SER A 79 13.88 -0.02 -13.46
C SER A 79 15.04 -0.53 -14.33
N GLY A 80 16.19 -0.83 -13.73
CA GLY A 80 17.32 -1.44 -14.41
C GLY A 80 17.15 -2.91 -14.76
N ASP A 81 16.21 -3.61 -14.14
CA ASP A 81 15.92 -5.01 -14.46
C ASP A 81 15.42 -5.14 -15.90
N ALA A 82 16.07 -6.05 -16.66
CA ALA A 82 15.78 -6.27 -18.08
C ALA A 82 14.34 -6.76 -18.34
N THR A 83 13.71 -7.37 -17.33
CA THR A 83 12.33 -7.86 -17.41
C THR A 83 11.31 -6.76 -17.10
N ILE A 84 11.75 -5.62 -16.55
CA ILE A 84 10.91 -4.50 -16.15
C ILE A 84 11.02 -3.36 -17.17
N MET A 85 12.14 -2.63 -17.17
CA MET A 85 12.36 -1.52 -18.11
C MET A 85 13.72 -1.60 -18.81
N GLY A 86 14.67 -2.39 -18.29
CA GLY A 86 15.98 -2.61 -18.85
C GLY A 86 16.92 -1.38 -18.83
N ASP A 87 16.54 -0.32 -18.12
CA ASP A 87 17.32 0.91 -18.03
C ASP A 87 17.04 1.65 -16.73
N ASN A 88 18.07 1.80 -15.91
CA ASN A 88 17.97 2.46 -14.61
C ASN A 88 17.49 3.91 -14.73
N PHE A 89 17.86 4.64 -15.81
CA PHE A 89 17.42 6.02 -16.01
C PHE A 89 15.93 6.18 -16.30
N ARG A 90 15.18 5.08 -16.47
CA ARG A 90 13.72 5.09 -16.65
C ARG A 90 12.94 5.07 -15.34
N TRP A 91 13.60 5.06 -14.18
CA TRP A 91 12.93 5.07 -12.88
C TRP A 91 11.88 6.19 -12.71
N PRO A 92 11.97 7.38 -13.35
CA PRO A 92 10.91 8.38 -13.22
C PRO A 92 9.58 7.95 -13.84
N LEU A 93 9.58 7.04 -14.84
CA LEU A 93 8.35 6.47 -15.38
C LEU A 93 7.68 5.55 -14.37
N LEU A 94 8.46 4.72 -13.66
CA LEU A 94 7.97 3.86 -12.61
C LEU A 94 7.40 4.68 -11.44
N PHE A 95 8.10 5.73 -11.05
CA PHE A 95 7.63 6.68 -10.04
C PHE A 95 6.32 7.36 -10.45
N LYS A 96 6.26 7.89 -11.69
CA LYS A 96 5.07 8.56 -12.23
C LYS A 96 3.85 7.65 -12.27
N ALA A 97 4.05 6.37 -12.61
CA ALA A 97 2.98 5.38 -12.67
C ALA A 97 2.40 5.00 -11.30
N ASN A 98 3.16 5.24 -10.21
CA ASN A 98 2.80 4.85 -8.83
C ASN A 98 2.74 6.05 -7.87
N ARG A 99 2.39 7.24 -8.37
CA ARG A 99 2.29 8.47 -7.57
C ARG A 99 1.20 8.44 -6.51
N ASP A 100 0.26 7.57 -6.64
CA ASP A 100 -0.82 7.31 -5.69
C ASP A 100 -0.32 6.69 -4.38
N GLN A 101 0.74 5.91 -4.45
CA GLN A 101 1.34 5.22 -3.30
C GLN A 101 2.77 5.67 -2.96
N ILE A 102 3.49 6.32 -3.89
CA ILE A 102 4.85 6.81 -3.67
C ILE A 102 4.87 8.34 -3.67
N ILE A 103 5.12 8.93 -2.52
CA ILE A 103 5.24 10.40 -2.37
C ILE A 103 6.66 10.86 -2.70
N ASP A 104 7.66 10.11 -2.26
CA ASP A 104 9.08 10.37 -2.45
C ASP A 104 9.76 9.18 -3.12
N PRO A 105 10.41 9.37 -4.29
CA PRO A 105 10.99 8.27 -5.05
C PRO A 105 12.13 7.54 -4.34
N ASP A 106 12.74 8.17 -3.33
CA ASP A 106 13.81 7.58 -2.53
C ASP A 106 13.28 6.74 -1.35
N LEU A 107 11.96 6.80 -1.10
CA LEU A 107 11.30 6.11 0.01
C LEU A 107 10.21 5.18 -0.52
N ILE A 108 10.61 4.00 -0.95
CA ILE A 108 9.70 2.90 -1.27
C ILE A 108 9.74 1.86 -0.14
N GLU A 109 8.63 1.20 0.08
CA GLU A 109 8.48 0.24 1.18
C GLU A 109 8.39 -1.19 0.65
N PRO A 110 8.96 -2.18 1.37
CA PRO A 110 8.75 -3.58 1.05
C PRO A 110 7.25 -3.93 1.00
N ALA A 111 6.88 -4.83 0.08
CA ALA A 111 5.52 -5.26 -0.21
C ALA A 111 4.63 -4.24 -0.95
N GLN A 112 5.13 -3.08 -1.35
CA GLN A 112 4.42 -2.22 -2.31
C GLN A 112 4.31 -2.94 -3.66
N ASP A 113 3.14 -2.88 -4.30
CA ASP A 113 2.90 -3.41 -5.64
C ASP A 113 3.05 -2.29 -6.68
N LEU A 114 4.19 -2.24 -7.34
CA LEU A 114 4.50 -1.23 -8.35
C LEU A 114 4.01 -1.68 -9.72
N THR A 115 3.32 -0.81 -10.42
CA THR A 115 2.78 -1.08 -11.75
C THR A 115 3.38 -0.17 -12.81
N TRP A 116 3.42 -0.63 -14.06
CA TRP A 116 3.87 0.19 -15.19
C TRP A 116 3.19 -0.23 -16.50
N LYS A 117 3.36 0.58 -17.55
CA LYS A 117 2.85 0.29 -18.90
C LYS A 117 3.93 -0.43 -19.71
N ASP A 118 3.53 -1.26 -20.66
CA ASP A 118 4.46 -1.89 -21.61
C ASP A 118 4.96 -0.93 -22.69
N ASN A 119 4.16 0.07 -23.05
CA ASN A 119 4.35 0.91 -24.20
C ASN A 119 4.45 2.38 -23.84
N TYR A 120 5.60 2.81 -23.35
CA TYR A 120 5.92 4.23 -23.23
C TYR A 120 6.34 4.79 -24.60
N LYS A 121 5.90 6.00 -24.90
CA LYS A 121 6.33 6.72 -26.11
C LYS A 121 7.79 7.16 -25.98
N THR A 122 8.46 7.36 -27.11
CA THR A 122 9.87 7.78 -27.14
C THR A 122 10.11 9.11 -26.42
N ASP A 123 9.17 10.06 -26.54
CA ASP A 123 9.21 11.34 -25.84
C ASP A 123 9.06 11.18 -24.32
N GLU A 124 8.15 10.31 -23.85
CA GLU A 124 8.01 10.00 -22.42
C GLU A 124 9.30 9.40 -21.84
N ILE A 125 9.94 8.52 -22.60
CA ILE A 125 11.22 7.90 -22.22
C ILE A 125 12.32 8.94 -22.17
N GLY A 126 12.42 9.78 -23.21
CA GLY A 126 13.43 10.85 -23.29
C GLY A 126 13.31 11.85 -22.15
N ASP A 127 12.09 12.28 -21.82
CA ASP A 127 11.81 13.18 -20.69
C ASP A 127 12.21 12.54 -19.35
N ALA A 128 11.86 11.27 -19.15
CA ALA A 128 12.21 10.54 -17.94
C ALA A 128 13.72 10.39 -17.75
N VAL A 129 14.44 10.00 -18.81
CA VAL A 129 15.90 9.87 -18.79
C VAL A 129 16.57 11.23 -18.54
N GLY A 130 16.06 12.31 -19.14
CA GLY A 130 16.53 13.68 -18.88
C GLY A 130 16.40 14.03 -17.40
N LYS A 131 15.21 13.85 -16.84
CA LYS A 131 14.93 14.11 -15.41
C LYS A 131 15.77 13.24 -14.48
N ALA A 132 15.98 11.97 -14.82
CA ALA A 132 16.83 11.09 -14.02
C ALA A 132 18.27 11.58 -13.95
N LYS A 133 18.80 12.10 -15.06
CA LYS A 133 20.17 12.68 -15.15
C LYS A 133 20.30 14.01 -14.39
N GLU A 134 19.23 14.80 -14.33
CA GLU A 134 19.18 16.07 -13.62
C GLU A 134 18.91 15.89 -12.12
N THR A 135 18.51 14.69 -11.69
CA THR A 135 18.23 14.43 -10.26
C THR A 135 19.50 14.56 -9.44
N PRO A 136 19.49 15.38 -8.36
CA PRO A 136 20.62 15.51 -7.45
C PRO A 136 20.99 14.17 -6.81
N PRO A 137 22.25 14.00 -6.36
CA PRO A 137 22.69 12.83 -5.62
C PRO A 137 21.79 12.54 -4.41
N TYR A 138 21.56 11.27 -4.14
CA TYR A 138 20.77 10.83 -2.99
C TYR A 138 21.35 11.34 -1.67
N VAL A 139 20.49 11.95 -0.87
CA VAL A 139 20.79 12.34 0.52
C VAL A 139 19.94 11.47 1.45
N PRO A 140 20.55 10.70 2.39
CA PRO A 140 19.81 9.83 3.29
C PRO A 140 18.77 10.58 4.12
N HIS A 141 17.52 10.11 4.06
CA HIS A 141 16.40 10.63 4.85
C HIS A 141 15.39 9.51 5.11
N ASN A 142 14.58 9.67 6.16
CA ASN A 142 13.62 8.66 6.59
C ASN A 142 12.18 9.19 6.62
N LYS A 143 11.96 10.38 6.09
CA LYS A 143 10.63 11.00 5.95
C LYS A 143 10.50 11.58 4.56
N PRO A 144 9.31 11.51 3.94
CA PRO A 144 9.09 12.13 2.64
C PRO A 144 9.45 13.61 2.64
N ARG A 145 10.13 14.04 1.60
CA ARG A 145 10.47 15.45 1.40
C ARG A 145 9.19 16.26 1.15
N LYS A 146 9.10 17.46 1.73
CA LYS A 146 7.99 18.38 1.47
C LYS A 146 7.94 18.84 0.02
N GLN A 147 9.09 18.88 -0.63
CA GLN A 147 9.26 19.24 -2.04
C GLN A 147 10.30 18.32 -2.66
N LEU A 148 9.93 17.67 -3.75
CA LEU A 148 10.85 16.87 -4.53
C LEU A 148 11.85 17.77 -5.27
N PRO A 149 13.09 17.30 -5.53
CA PRO A 149 14.12 18.11 -6.19
C PRO A 149 13.74 18.50 -7.61
N LEU A 150 12.92 17.69 -8.29
CA LEU A 150 12.42 17.93 -9.64
C LEU A 150 10.92 17.61 -9.73
N LYS A 151 10.26 18.14 -10.76
CA LYS A 151 8.89 17.75 -11.13
C LYS A 151 8.95 16.52 -12.04
N TYR A 152 8.61 15.38 -11.49
CA TYR A 152 8.57 14.12 -12.22
C TYR A 152 7.22 13.89 -12.90
#